data_e9b53c5e2e59d02c4035c3b1a5a872ff
#
_entry.id   e9b53c5e2e59d02c4035c3b1a5a872ff
#
_cell.length_a   1.000
_cell.length_b   1.000
_cell.length_c   1.000
_cell.angle_alpha   90.00
_cell.angle_beta   90.00
_cell.angle_gamma   90.00
#
_symmetry.space_group_name_H-M   'P 1'
#
loop_
_entity.id
_entity.type
_entity.pdbx_description
1 polymer ?
#
loop_
_entity_poly.entity_id
_entity_poly.type
_entity_poly.pdbx_seq_one_letter_code
_entity_poly.pdbx_strand_id
1 'polypeptide(L)'
;NNLRTNAIWANKDVIFCATSNGVLSGRVAPNINLLDFNNWTQYASGIPQNNASAITQYQGNIIAAIDNILYQFDGTNWTTFFSEVDWITMHLNNSNGQLLISQYKVIGGNVQDKRIGKWNGTNFTYIASQFDIERPMQILNDKNGNFWHADEFRGLIRQQSNGNLSSVIPNAPYTINGKEMDYSDGTVWTTSSAIKNGWNPTGVPTAKTFSAYKNGEWRNYTPYEFSWLDSIDLISVVKVLPNE
;
A
#
# COMPACT_ATOMS: atom_id res chain seq x y z
N ASN A 1 -5.24 -26.63 -9.14
CA ASN A 1 -5.82 -25.29 -8.95
C ASN A 1 -4.79 -24.40 -8.33
N ASN A 2 -4.37 -23.34 -9.05
CA ASN A 2 -3.46 -22.31 -8.52
C ASN A 2 -4.28 -21.39 -7.62
N LEU A 3 -4.32 -21.71 -6.33
CA LEU A 3 -4.93 -20.86 -5.32
C LEU A 3 -3.96 -19.72 -4.98
N ARG A 4 -4.36 -18.48 -5.24
CA ARG A 4 -3.55 -17.31 -4.87
C ARG A 4 -3.90 -16.89 -3.45
N THR A 5 -2.88 -16.72 -2.61
CA THR A 5 -3.01 -16.12 -1.28
C THR A 5 -2.85 -14.60 -1.40
N ASN A 6 -3.82 -13.85 -0.91
CA ASN A 6 -3.86 -12.38 -0.95
C ASN A 6 -3.37 -11.76 0.36
N ALA A 7 -3.70 -12.39 1.50
CA ALA A 7 -3.28 -11.93 2.82
C ALA A 7 -3.19 -13.11 3.80
N ILE A 8 -2.38 -12.94 4.84
CA ILE A 8 -2.16 -13.96 5.87
C ILE A 8 -2.25 -13.26 7.24
N TRP A 9 -2.91 -13.92 8.17
CA TRP A 9 -2.79 -13.67 9.59
C TRP A 9 -2.37 -14.96 10.30
N ALA A 10 -1.47 -14.87 11.27
CA ALA A 10 -0.98 -16.03 12.01
C ALA A 10 -0.65 -15.68 13.47
N ASN A 11 -0.80 -16.70 14.31
CA ASN A 11 -0.22 -16.72 15.65
C ASN A 11 0.59 -18.02 15.85
N LYS A 12 0.94 -18.36 17.09
CA LYS A 12 1.72 -19.57 17.39
C LYS A 12 0.98 -20.89 17.12
N ASP A 13 -0.35 -20.88 17.04
CA ASP A 13 -1.19 -22.07 17.00
C ASP A 13 -1.90 -22.28 15.65
N VAL A 14 -2.15 -21.19 14.89
CA VAL A 14 -2.93 -21.24 13.65
C VAL A 14 -2.52 -20.16 12.65
N ILE A 15 -2.60 -20.50 11.38
CA ILE A 15 -2.49 -19.58 10.24
C ILE A 15 -3.85 -19.50 9.55
N PHE A 16 -4.29 -18.29 9.23
CA PHE A 16 -5.42 -18.02 8.35
C PHE A 16 -4.92 -17.34 7.07
N CYS A 17 -5.42 -17.82 5.93
CA CYS A 17 -5.11 -17.29 4.61
C CYS A 17 -6.38 -16.78 3.93
N ALA A 18 -6.40 -15.50 3.56
CA ALA A 18 -7.34 -14.96 2.60
C ALA A 18 -6.86 -15.32 1.19
N THR A 19 -7.69 -16.01 0.43
CA THR A 19 -7.29 -16.56 -0.87
C THR A 19 -8.25 -16.15 -1.99
N SER A 20 -7.86 -16.41 -3.24
CA SER A 20 -8.74 -16.20 -4.39
C SER A 20 -10.03 -17.06 -4.37
N ASN A 21 -10.17 -17.97 -3.42
CA ASN A 21 -11.35 -18.85 -3.24
C ASN A 21 -11.72 -19.00 -1.75
N GLY A 22 -11.98 -17.88 -1.09
CA GLY A 22 -12.38 -17.84 0.32
C GLY A 22 -11.23 -17.90 1.31
N VAL A 23 -11.50 -18.40 2.50
CA VAL A 23 -10.57 -18.43 3.62
C VAL A 23 -10.15 -19.87 3.93
N LEU A 24 -8.85 -20.06 4.14
CA LEU A 24 -8.25 -21.29 4.64
C LEU A 24 -7.66 -21.09 6.01
N SER A 25 -7.64 -22.13 6.84
CA SER A 25 -6.78 -22.15 8.03
C SER A 25 -5.97 -23.45 8.13
N GLY A 26 -4.77 -23.33 8.71
CA GLY A 26 -3.90 -24.46 9.01
C GLY A 26 -3.40 -24.38 10.45
N ARG A 27 -3.39 -25.52 11.15
CA ARG A 27 -2.87 -25.59 12.53
C ARG A 27 -1.34 -25.58 12.49
N VAL A 28 -0.73 -24.77 13.35
CA VAL A 28 0.73 -24.73 13.54
C VAL A 28 1.10 -25.70 14.70
N ALA A 29 1.73 -26.82 14.38
CA ALA A 29 2.24 -27.77 15.38
C ALA A 29 3.44 -28.55 14.80
N PRO A 30 4.36 -29.05 15.63
CA PRO A 30 5.58 -29.73 15.15
C PRO A 30 5.34 -30.94 14.26
N ASN A 31 4.19 -31.60 14.40
CA ASN A 31 3.80 -32.80 13.64
C ASN A 31 2.86 -32.51 12.47
N ILE A 32 2.58 -31.25 12.16
CA ILE A 32 1.70 -30.85 11.07
C ILE A 32 2.56 -30.30 9.92
N ASN A 33 2.50 -30.97 8.77
CA ASN A 33 3.15 -30.49 7.55
C ASN A 33 2.21 -29.57 6.76
N LEU A 34 2.40 -28.26 6.84
CA LEU A 34 1.59 -27.27 6.13
C LEU A 34 1.86 -27.22 4.62
N LEU A 35 2.82 -27.99 4.10
CA LEU A 35 2.96 -28.21 2.65
C LEU A 35 1.94 -29.23 2.13
N ASP A 36 1.37 -30.05 3.02
CA ASP A 36 0.28 -30.94 2.68
C ASP A 36 -1.06 -30.20 2.77
N PHE A 37 -1.75 -30.11 1.63
CA PHE A 37 -3.05 -29.44 1.53
C PHE A 37 -4.13 -30.08 2.44
N ASN A 38 -4.02 -31.36 2.76
CA ASN A 38 -4.95 -32.04 3.66
C ASN A 38 -4.92 -31.51 5.11
N ASN A 39 -3.87 -30.78 5.47
CA ASN A 39 -3.76 -30.12 6.78
C ASN A 39 -4.35 -28.70 6.81
N TRP A 40 -5.05 -28.29 5.75
CA TRP A 40 -5.77 -27.04 5.67
C TRP A 40 -7.27 -27.26 5.67
N THR A 41 -7.96 -26.41 6.42
CA THR A 41 -9.42 -26.35 6.46
C THR A 41 -9.91 -25.21 5.59
N GLN A 42 -10.76 -25.51 4.60
CA GLN A 42 -11.45 -24.49 3.82
C GLN A 42 -12.82 -24.21 4.44
N TYR A 43 -13.12 -22.94 4.67
CA TYR A 43 -14.41 -22.55 5.22
C TYR A 43 -15.42 -22.33 4.09
N ALA A 44 -16.57 -23.01 4.19
CA ALA A 44 -17.66 -22.94 3.21
C ALA A 44 -19.02 -22.61 3.85
N SER A 45 -19.11 -22.62 5.17
CA SER A 45 -20.33 -22.28 5.91
C SER A 45 -20.23 -20.90 6.53
N GLY A 46 -21.27 -20.08 6.34
CA GLY A 46 -21.34 -18.71 6.87
C GLY A 46 -20.45 -17.67 6.14
N ILE A 47 -19.70 -18.10 5.14
CA ILE A 47 -18.77 -17.27 4.38
C ILE A 47 -18.72 -17.74 2.91
N PRO A 48 -18.76 -16.85 1.91
CA PRO A 48 -18.69 -17.27 0.51
C PRO A 48 -17.27 -17.70 0.12
N GLN A 49 -17.20 -18.58 -0.89
CA GLN A 49 -15.94 -19.04 -1.49
C GLN A 49 -15.54 -18.14 -2.68
N ASN A 50 -15.53 -16.83 -2.44
CA ASN A 50 -15.10 -15.83 -3.40
C ASN A 50 -13.73 -15.28 -3.04
N ASN A 51 -13.23 -14.33 -3.81
CA ASN A 51 -11.93 -13.72 -3.57
C ASN A 51 -11.91 -12.98 -2.21
N ALA A 52 -11.24 -13.56 -1.22
CA ALA A 52 -10.92 -12.90 0.04
C ALA A 52 -9.69 -12.02 -0.16
N SER A 53 -9.82 -10.71 0.02
CA SER A 53 -8.77 -9.73 -0.25
C SER A 53 -7.87 -9.44 0.95
N ALA A 54 -8.42 -9.51 2.16
CA ALA A 54 -7.72 -9.16 3.39
C ALA A 54 -8.18 -10.02 4.57
N ILE A 55 -7.31 -10.17 5.57
CA ILE A 55 -7.60 -10.89 6.80
C ILE A 55 -6.77 -10.34 7.96
N THR A 56 -7.36 -10.23 9.15
CA THR A 56 -6.69 -9.84 10.39
C THR A 56 -7.41 -10.41 11.60
N GLN A 57 -6.84 -10.26 12.79
CA GLN A 57 -7.55 -10.51 14.05
C GLN A 57 -7.96 -9.18 14.69
N TYR A 58 -9.17 -9.13 15.21
CA TYR A 58 -9.65 -7.98 15.98
C TYR A 58 -10.55 -8.45 17.14
N GLN A 59 -10.26 -8.01 18.35
CA GLN A 59 -10.99 -8.37 19.58
C GLN A 59 -11.21 -9.87 19.78
N GLY A 60 -10.19 -10.67 19.46
CA GLY A 60 -10.24 -12.13 19.57
C GLY A 60 -10.79 -12.86 18.35
N ASN A 61 -11.57 -12.21 17.50
CA ASN A 61 -12.18 -12.77 16.29
C ASN A 61 -11.27 -12.58 15.07
N ILE A 62 -11.34 -13.49 14.11
CA ILE A 62 -10.74 -13.28 12.79
C ILE A 62 -11.70 -12.47 11.92
N ILE A 63 -11.22 -11.40 11.30
CA ILE A 63 -11.98 -10.59 10.34
C ILE A 63 -11.41 -10.81 8.96
N ALA A 64 -12.26 -11.24 8.02
CA ALA A 64 -11.90 -11.44 6.62
C ALA A 64 -12.75 -10.54 5.70
N ALA A 65 -12.13 -9.95 4.69
CA ALA A 65 -12.83 -9.19 3.66
C ALA A 65 -13.04 -10.05 2.42
N ILE A 66 -14.28 -10.26 2.04
CA ILE A 66 -14.68 -10.95 0.81
C ILE A 66 -15.66 -10.07 0.05
N ASP A 67 -15.32 -9.73 -1.18
CA ASP A 67 -16.06 -8.76 -1.97
C ASP A 67 -16.21 -7.41 -1.22
N ASN A 68 -17.43 -6.94 -0.99
CA ASN A 68 -17.73 -5.71 -0.24
C ASN A 68 -18.18 -5.97 1.21
N ILE A 69 -18.00 -7.18 1.73
CA ILE A 69 -18.45 -7.59 3.06
C ILE A 69 -17.24 -7.99 3.92
N LEU A 70 -17.26 -7.54 5.17
CA LEU A 70 -16.38 -8.06 6.22
C LEU A 70 -17.13 -9.15 6.98
N TYR A 71 -16.49 -10.30 7.12
CA TYR A 71 -16.96 -11.42 7.91
C TYR A 71 -16.11 -11.57 9.16
N GLN A 72 -16.72 -12.03 10.25
CA GLN A 72 -16.01 -12.37 11.48
C GLN A 72 -16.18 -13.85 11.80
N PHE A 73 -15.11 -14.44 12.31
CA PHE A 73 -15.06 -15.81 12.81
C PHE A 73 -14.80 -15.78 14.32
N ASP A 74 -15.72 -16.33 15.11
CA ASP A 74 -15.67 -16.36 16.58
C ASP A 74 -14.93 -17.58 17.15
N GLY A 75 -14.34 -18.38 16.28
CA GLY A 75 -13.74 -19.69 16.61
C GLY A 75 -14.61 -20.86 16.22
N THR A 76 -15.90 -20.65 15.92
CA THR A 76 -16.88 -21.68 15.57
C THR A 76 -17.60 -21.35 14.27
N ASN A 77 -18.13 -20.14 14.15
CA ASN A 77 -18.98 -19.71 13.05
C ASN A 77 -18.48 -18.43 12.39
N TRP A 78 -18.67 -18.34 11.08
CA TRP A 78 -18.55 -17.11 10.33
C TRP A 78 -19.88 -16.37 10.30
N THR A 79 -19.87 -15.07 10.57
CA THR A 79 -21.03 -14.18 10.49
C THR A 79 -20.63 -12.86 9.85
N THR A 80 -21.59 -12.11 9.31
CA THR A 80 -21.31 -10.76 8.79
C THR A 80 -20.92 -9.83 9.92
N PHE A 81 -19.77 -9.17 9.78
CA PHE A 81 -19.28 -8.13 10.68
C PHE A 81 -19.73 -6.74 10.24
N PHE A 82 -19.53 -6.44 8.94
CA PHE A 82 -19.87 -5.13 8.36
C PHE A 82 -20.03 -5.28 6.85
N SER A 83 -20.94 -4.50 6.25
CA SER A 83 -21.09 -4.45 4.80
C SER A 83 -21.37 -3.02 4.33
N GLU A 84 -20.83 -2.68 3.17
CA GLU A 84 -21.07 -1.39 2.54
C GLU A 84 -20.99 -1.53 1.03
N VAL A 85 -22.06 -1.13 0.36
CA VAL A 85 -22.23 -1.33 -1.11
C VAL A 85 -21.14 -0.58 -1.88
N ASP A 86 -20.64 -1.19 -2.94
CA ASP A 86 -19.62 -0.68 -3.88
C ASP A 86 -18.20 -0.48 -3.32
N TRP A 87 -17.97 -0.66 -2.03
CA TRP A 87 -16.66 -0.49 -1.42
C TRP A 87 -15.93 -1.83 -1.26
N ILE A 88 -14.83 -1.98 -1.97
CA ILE A 88 -13.96 -3.16 -1.93
C ILE A 88 -12.82 -2.91 -0.97
N THR A 89 -12.64 -3.82 -0.03
CA THR A 89 -11.55 -3.75 0.95
C THR A 89 -10.26 -4.28 0.32
N MET A 90 -9.21 -3.47 0.36
CA MET A 90 -7.86 -3.85 -0.07
C MET A 90 -7.06 -4.46 1.07
N HIS A 91 -7.17 -3.86 2.26
CA HIS A 91 -6.38 -4.26 3.41
C HIS A 91 -7.13 -4.04 4.72
N LEU A 92 -6.90 -4.95 5.66
CA LEU A 92 -7.33 -4.87 7.06
C LEU A 92 -6.10 -4.97 7.96
N ASN A 93 -6.05 -4.16 8.99
CA ASN A 93 -5.01 -4.24 10.00
C ASN A 93 -5.55 -3.96 11.39
N ASN A 94 -5.14 -4.76 12.36
CA ASN A 94 -5.30 -4.43 13.77
C ASN A 94 -3.98 -3.82 14.26
N SER A 95 -3.96 -2.51 14.34
CA SER A 95 -2.78 -1.75 14.74
C SER A 95 -3.07 -1.06 16.07
N ASN A 96 -2.30 -1.40 17.10
CA ASN A 96 -2.47 -0.88 18.48
C ASN A 96 -3.91 -1.03 19.01
N GLY A 97 -4.58 -2.16 18.72
CA GLY A 97 -5.96 -2.43 19.15
C GLY A 97 -7.03 -1.70 18.33
N GLN A 98 -6.64 -0.95 17.31
CA GLN A 98 -7.52 -0.28 16.37
C GLN A 98 -7.66 -1.08 15.09
N LEU A 99 -8.87 -1.44 14.69
CA LEU A 99 -9.12 -2.02 13.37
C LEU A 99 -9.11 -0.92 12.33
N LEU A 100 -8.21 -1.05 11.37
CA LEU A 100 -7.98 -0.13 10.26
C LEU A 100 -8.36 -0.80 8.93
N ILE A 101 -8.88 -0.01 8.00
CA ILE A 101 -9.34 -0.48 6.69
C ILE A 101 -8.86 0.45 5.58
N SER A 102 -8.41 -0.12 4.47
CA SER A 102 -8.23 0.61 3.21
C SER A 102 -9.20 0.08 2.16
N GLN A 103 -9.87 0.97 1.45
CA GLN A 103 -10.92 0.63 0.51
C GLN A 103 -10.85 1.48 -0.76
N TYR A 104 -11.38 0.93 -1.84
CA TYR A 104 -11.69 1.68 -3.06
C TYR A 104 -13.13 1.36 -3.52
N LYS A 105 -13.74 2.33 -4.18
CA LYS A 105 -15.09 2.21 -4.73
C LYS A 105 -15.00 2.00 -6.23
N VAL A 106 -15.71 0.97 -6.73
CA VAL A 106 -15.78 0.65 -8.15
C VAL A 106 -17.21 0.84 -8.66
N ILE A 107 -17.37 1.65 -9.67
CA ILE A 107 -18.64 1.83 -10.37
C ILE A 107 -18.38 1.67 -11.88
N GLY A 108 -19.13 0.78 -12.52
CA GLY A 108 -18.97 0.53 -13.95
C GLY A 108 -17.59 0.03 -14.36
N GLY A 109 -16.90 -0.68 -13.46
CA GLY A 109 -15.54 -1.21 -13.69
C GLY A 109 -14.41 -0.21 -13.47
N ASN A 110 -14.70 1.05 -13.12
CA ASN A 110 -13.70 2.07 -12.86
C ASN A 110 -13.64 2.44 -11.38
N VAL A 111 -12.43 2.68 -10.87
CA VAL A 111 -12.23 3.20 -9.51
C VAL A 111 -12.70 4.66 -9.49
N GLN A 112 -13.71 4.92 -8.67
CA GLN A 112 -14.33 6.25 -8.53
C GLN A 112 -13.86 6.99 -7.29
N ASP A 113 -13.58 6.25 -6.21
CA ASP A 113 -13.20 6.85 -4.94
C ASP A 113 -12.31 5.89 -4.12
N LYS A 114 -11.61 6.42 -3.15
CA LYS A 114 -10.66 5.72 -2.28
C LYS A 114 -10.75 6.30 -0.89
N ARG A 115 -10.53 5.46 0.12
CA ARG A 115 -10.57 5.92 1.52
C ARG A 115 -9.78 5.00 2.45
N ILE A 116 -9.40 5.56 3.57
CA ILE A 116 -8.83 4.87 4.71
C ILE A 116 -9.66 5.21 5.93
N GLY A 117 -9.97 4.20 6.73
CA GLY A 117 -10.81 4.36 7.90
C GLY A 117 -10.35 3.57 9.11
N LYS A 118 -10.89 3.95 10.26
CA LYS A 118 -10.76 3.25 11.54
C LYS A 118 -12.14 2.88 12.09
N TRP A 119 -12.24 1.69 12.64
CA TRP A 119 -13.47 1.20 13.28
C TRP A 119 -13.70 1.91 14.62
N ASN A 120 -14.89 2.43 14.83
CA ASN A 120 -15.28 3.11 16.07
C ASN A 120 -16.18 2.26 17.00
N GLY A 121 -16.42 0.99 16.63
CA GLY A 121 -17.32 0.07 17.34
C GLY A 121 -18.64 -0.17 16.61
N THR A 122 -19.04 0.72 15.71
CA THR A 122 -20.30 0.64 14.95
C THR A 122 -20.08 0.81 13.45
N ASN A 123 -19.24 1.77 13.07
CA ASN A 123 -18.95 2.12 11.69
C ASN A 123 -17.47 2.47 11.51
N PHE A 124 -17.01 2.54 10.28
CA PHE A 124 -15.72 3.12 9.97
C PHE A 124 -15.79 4.64 9.90
N THR A 125 -14.90 5.31 10.64
CA THR A 125 -14.65 6.74 10.52
C THR A 125 -13.48 6.94 9.58
N TYR A 126 -13.65 7.71 8.53
CA TYR A 126 -12.62 7.88 7.50
C TYR A 126 -11.62 8.95 7.87
N ILE A 127 -10.34 8.67 7.63
CA ILE A 127 -9.19 9.49 8.03
C ILE A 127 -8.41 10.04 6.84
N ALA A 128 -8.59 9.46 5.67
CA ALA A 128 -8.03 9.95 4.41
C ALA A 128 -8.97 9.62 3.26
N SER A 129 -9.03 10.49 2.26
CA SER A 129 -9.91 10.42 1.11
C SER A 129 -9.12 10.51 -0.21
N GLN A 130 -9.85 10.54 -1.33
CA GLN A 130 -9.28 10.55 -2.68
C GLN A 130 -8.25 11.65 -2.98
N PHE A 131 -8.23 12.75 -2.24
CA PHE A 131 -7.25 13.84 -2.46
C PHE A 131 -5.90 13.55 -1.80
N ASP A 132 -5.91 12.72 -0.77
CA ASP A 132 -4.74 12.43 0.06
C ASP A 132 -4.04 11.14 -0.35
N ILE A 133 -4.78 10.24 -0.98
CA ILE A 133 -4.36 8.90 -1.36
C ILE A 133 -4.75 8.63 -2.81
N GLU A 134 -4.01 7.73 -3.46
CA GLU A 134 -4.29 7.33 -4.84
C GLU A 134 -4.67 5.87 -4.95
N ARG A 135 -3.91 4.97 -4.34
CA ARG A 135 -4.23 3.56 -4.20
C ARG A 135 -3.73 3.03 -2.86
N PRO A 136 -4.55 3.16 -1.81
CA PRO A 136 -4.15 2.78 -0.46
C PRO A 136 -4.05 1.25 -0.35
N MET A 137 -2.82 0.75 -0.19
CA MET A 137 -2.54 -0.67 -0.10
C MET A 137 -2.56 -1.15 1.34
N GLN A 138 -1.97 -0.38 2.25
CA GLN A 138 -1.83 -0.77 3.65
C GLN A 138 -1.85 0.45 4.57
N ILE A 139 -2.35 0.26 5.79
CA ILE A 139 -2.35 1.30 6.82
C ILE A 139 -1.98 0.72 8.18
N LEU A 140 -1.24 1.49 8.95
CA LEU A 140 -1.01 1.24 10.37
C LEU A 140 -1.01 2.57 11.16
N ASN A 141 -1.17 2.51 12.47
CA ASN A 141 -0.93 3.63 13.36
C ASN A 141 0.32 3.37 14.23
N ASP A 142 1.08 4.42 14.50
CA ASP A 142 2.22 4.36 15.41
C ASP A 142 1.81 4.71 16.86
N LYS A 143 2.76 4.55 17.79
CA LYS A 143 2.53 4.84 19.22
C LYS A 143 2.27 6.33 19.51
N ASN A 144 2.57 7.21 18.56
CA ASN A 144 2.38 8.67 18.67
C ASN A 144 1.04 9.11 18.08
N GLY A 145 0.21 8.16 17.61
CA GLY A 145 -1.09 8.44 17.00
C GLY A 145 -1.03 8.91 15.56
N ASN A 146 0.13 8.78 14.89
CA ASN A 146 0.20 9.06 13.47
C ASN A 146 -0.26 7.81 12.68
N PHE A 147 -0.90 8.05 11.53
CA PHE A 147 -1.20 7.01 10.56
C PHE A 147 -0.13 6.97 9.48
N TRP A 148 0.26 5.76 9.09
CA TRP A 148 1.21 5.50 8.02
C TRP A 148 0.50 4.74 6.93
N HIS A 149 0.51 5.29 5.73
CA HIS A 149 -0.16 4.74 4.56
C HIS A 149 0.88 4.29 3.55
N ALA A 150 0.85 3.02 3.17
CA ALA A 150 1.53 2.54 1.98
C ALA A 150 0.57 2.73 0.80
N ASP A 151 0.91 3.64 -0.10
CA ASP A 151 0.14 3.93 -1.30
C ASP A 151 0.91 3.48 -2.52
N GLU A 152 0.27 2.78 -3.47
CA GLU A 152 0.95 2.22 -4.63
C GLU A 152 1.59 3.29 -5.52
N PHE A 153 0.98 4.47 -5.63
CA PHE A 153 1.46 5.53 -6.52
C PHE A 153 2.15 6.69 -5.78
N ARG A 154 1.82 6.90 -4.51
CA ARG A 154 2.37 7.98 -3.69
C ARG A 154 3.45 7.52 -2.70
N GLY A 155 3.70 6.21 -2.64
CA GLY A 155 4.70 5.63 -1.74
C GLY A 155 4.27 5.65 -0.27
N LEU A 156 5.17 6.00 0.63
CA LEU A 156 4.89 6.03 2.06
C LEU A 156 4.44 7.44 2.48
N ILE A 157 3.24 7.53 3.03
CA ILE A 157 2.64 8.78 3.51
C ILE A 157 2.46 8.69 5.01
N ARG A 158 2.89 9.71 5.73
CA ARG A 158 2.63 9.88 7.15
C ARG A 158 1.56 10.95 7.34
N GLN A 159 0.47 10.59 8.02
CA GLN A 159 -0.54 11.53 8.49
C GLN A 159 -0.40 11.73 9.98
N GLN A 160 -0.11 12.95 10.40
CA GLN A 160 0.00 13.30 11.81
C GLN A 160 -1.38 13.30 12.48
N SER A 161 -1.40 13.23 13.82
CA SER A 161 -2.64 13.27 14.60
C SER A 161 -3.47 14.54 14.39
N ASN A 162 -2.84 15.64 13.97
CA ASN A 162 -3.51 16.90 13.58
C ASN A 162 -4.05 16.91 12.14
N GLY A 163 -3.91 15.80 11.41
CA GLY A 163 -4.35 15.66 10.02
C GLY A 163 -3.32 16.06 8.95
N ASN A 164 -2.19 16.64 9.32
CA ASN A 164 -1.15 17.03 8.36
C ASN A 164 -0.52 15.81 7.71
N LEU A 165 -0.43 15.84 6.38
CA LEU A 165 0.19 14.80 5.56
C LEU A 165 1.62 15.17 5.20
N SER A 166 2.49 14.18 5.18
CA SER A 166 3.85 14.28 4.66
C SER A 166 4.23 13.00 3.94
N SER A 167 4.77 13.12 2.74
CA SER A 167 5.38 11.97 2.05
C SER A 167 6.74 11.68 2.67
N VAL A 168 7.00 10.40 2.91
CA VAL A 168 8.32 9.92 3.32
C VAL A 168 9.04 9.43 2.08
N ILE A 169 9.97 10.23 1.61
CA ILE A 169 10.82 9.87 0.49
C ILE A 169 12.00 9.07 1.06
N PRO A 170 12.19 7.80 0.65
CA PRO A 170 13.38 7.04 1.03
C PRO A 170 14.65 7.78 0.57
N ASN A 171 15.79 7.46 1.19
CA ASN A 171 17.09 7.90 0.68
C ASN A 171 17.37 7.21 -0.68
N ALA A 172 16.82 7.76 -1.73
CA ALA A 172 16.81 7.24 -3.10
C ALA A 172 16.68 8.40 -4.11
N PRO A 173 17.02 8.20 -5.39
CA PRO A 173 16.68 9.17 -6.43
C PRO A 173 15.16 9.35 -6.51
N TYR A 174 14.73 10.54 -6.91
CA TYR A 174 13.31 10.91 -6.96
C TYR A 174 12.46 9.98 -7.83
N THR A 175 13.07 9.36 -8.81
CA THR A 175 12.42 8.42 -9.72
C THR A 175 13.31 7.22 -10.03
N ILE A 176 12.69 6.05 -10.22
CA ILE A 176 13.36 4.84 -10.72
C ILE A 176 13.68 4.91 -12.24
N ASN A 177 13.11 5.91 -12.94
CA ASN A 177 13.28 6.09 -14.38
C ASN A 177 14.48 7.01 -14.68
N GLY A 178 15.63 6.75 -14.07
CA GLY A 178 16.88 7.45 -14.40
C GLY A 178 17.28 7.17 -15.84
N LYS A 179 17.72 8.21 -16.58
CA LYS A 179 18.14 8.07 -17.96
C LYS A 179 19.63 8.34 -18.15
N GLU A 180 20.08 9.46 -17.65
CA GLU A 180 21.46 9.89 -17.78
C GLU A 180 22.12 10.00 -16.42
N MET A 181 23.41 9.73 -16.38
CA MET A 181 24.24 9.92 -15.19
C MET A 181 25.52 10.63 -15.57
N ASP A 182 25.99 11.48 -14.67
CA ASP A 182 27.32 12.07 -14.75
C ASP A 182 27.98 12.06 -13.37
N TYR A 183 29.30 12.10 -13.34
CA TYR A 183 30.08 12.07 -12.11
C TYR A 183 31.05 13.23 -12.07
N SER A 184 31.02 14.01 -11.00
CA SER A 184 31.96 15.08 -10.74
C SER A 184 32.12 15.31 -9.26
N ASP A 185 33.33 15.54 -8.79
CA ASP A 185 33.71 15.93 -7.43
C ASP A 185 33.07 15.02 -6.34
N GLY A 186 33.16 13.70 -6.54
CA GLY A 186 32.62 12.73 -5.60
C GLY A 186 31.09 12.61 -5.60
N THR A 187 30.41 13.26 -6.54
CA THR A 187 28.95 13.28 -6.65
C THR A 187 28.50 12.59 -7.93
N VAL A 188 27.58 11.64 -7.83
CA VAL A 188 26.85 11.06 -8.98
C VAL A 188 25.57 11.85 -9.17
N TRP A 189 25.38 12.38 -10.36
CA TRP A 189 24.17 13.09 -10.78
C TRP A 189 23.34 12.22 -11.70
N THR A 190 22.03 12.23 -11.55
CA THR A 190 21.12 11.52 -12.45
C THR A 190 19.88 12.35 -12.75
N THR A 191 19.39 12.24 -13.98
CA THR A 191 18.14 12.87 -14.42
C THR A 191 17.01 11.85 -14.44
N SER A 192 15.78 12.33 -14.25
CA SER A 192 14.58 11.55 -14.51
C SER A 192 14.36 11.43 -16.03
N SER A 193 13.88 10.26 -16.47
CA SER A 193 13.54 10.07 -17.88
C SER A 193 12.26 10.84 -18.25
N ALA A 194 12.37 11.65 -19.30
CA ALA A 194 11.22 12.26 -19.96
C ALA A 194 10.60 11.34 -21.03
N ILE A 195 11.17 10.15 -21.25
CA ILE A 195 10.76 9.25 -22.33
C ILE A 195 9.96 8.10 -21.74
N LYS A 196 8.71 8.00 -22.16
CA LYS A 196 7.82 6.89 -21.84
C LYS A 196 7.64 6.05 -23.12
N ASN A 197 7.95 4.75 -23.05
CA ASN A 197 7.73 3.79 -24.13
C ASN A 197 8.15 4.28 -25.53
N GLY A 198 9.47 4.32 -25.81
CA GLY A 198 10.00 4.74 -27.10
C GLY A 198 10.52 6.19 -27.08
N TRP A 199 10.67 6.77 -28.24
CA TRP A 199 11.38 8.04 -28.44
C TRP A 199 10.55 9.31 -28.20
N ASN A 200 9.28 9.19 -27.82
CA ASN A 200 8.42 10.35 -27.62
C ASN A 200 8.53 10.88 -26.18
N PRO A 201 8.99 12.10 -25.97
CA PRO A 201 8.92 12.74 -24.67
C PRO A 201 7.45 12.92 -24.28
N THR A 202 7.08 12.41 -23.13
CA THR A 202 5.76 12.62 -22.55
C THR A 202 5.89 13.50 -21.33
N GLY A 203 4.92 14.37 -21.08
CA GLY A 203 4.85 15.22 -19.89
C GLY A 203 4.67 14.37 -18.62
N VAL A 204 5.75 13.71 -18.21
CA VAL A 204 5.81 13.00 -16.95
C VAL A 204 6.07 14.02 -15.85
N PRO A 205 5.29 14.08 -14.78
CA PRO A 205 5.51 15.04 -13.69
C PRO A 205 6.94 15.01 -13.10
N THR A 206 7.61 13.85 -13.20
CA THR A 206 9.00 13.66 -12.76
C THR A 206 10.05 14.17 -13.73
N ALA A 207 9.67 14.58 -14.95
CA ALA A 207 10.61 14.97 -16.00
C ALA A 207 11.37 16.27 -15.70
N LYS A 208 10.91 17.05 -14.73
CA LYS A 208 11.53 18.30 -14.26
C LYS A 208 12.37 18.11 -13.00
N THR A 209 12.86 16.89 -12.75
CA THR A 209 13.63 16.56 -11.56
C THR A 209 14.99 15.97 -11.90
N PHE A 210 15.95 16.18 -11.03
CA PHE A 210 17.22 15.49 -11.03
C PHE A 210 17.67 15.18 -9.60
N SER A 211 18.59 14.25 -9.44
CA SER A 211 19.06 13.81 -8.13
C SER A 211 20.59 13.74 -8.11
N ALA A 212 21.15 13.99 -6.94
CA ALA A 212 22.57 13.89 -6.65
C ALA A 212 22.80 12.89 -5.52
N TYR A 213 23.80 12.01 -5.69
CA TYR A 213 24.27 11.10 -4.65
C TYR A 213 25.68 11.46 -4.23
N LYS A 214 25.85 11.75 -2.94
CA LYS A 214 27.16 12.07 -2.34
C LYS A 214 27.19 11.58 -0.89
N ASN A 215 28.32 10.98 -0.47
CA ASN A 215 28.55 10.52 0.92
C ASN A 215 27.47 9.59 1.48
N GLY A 216 26.88 8.71 0.64
CA GLY A 216 25.86 7.77 1.09
C GLY A 216 24.43 8.31 1.04
N GLU A 217 24.22 9.57 0.64
CA GLU A 217 22.91 10.21 0.64
C GLU A 217 22.50 10.73 -0.73
N TRP A 218 21.21 10.59 -1.03
CA TRP A 218 20.57 11.21 -2.18
C TRP A 218 19.98 12.57 -1.83
N ARG A 219 20.22 13.55 -2.66
CA ARG A 219 19.52 14.82 -2.67
C ARG A 219 18.69 14.94 -3.94
N ASN A 220 17.41 15.20 -3.78
CA ASN A 220 16.49 15.35 -4.90
C ASN A 220 16.20 16.83 -5.15
N TYR A 221 16.26 17.23 -6.41
CA TYR A 221 15.97 18.59 -6.88
C TYR A 221 14.66 18.55 -7.64
N THR A 222 13.64 19.17 -7.08
CA THR A 222 12.26 19.14 -7.59
C THR A 222 11.71 20.55 -7.75
N PRO A 223 10.70 20.76 -8.60
CA PRO A 223 10.03 22.07 -8.71
C PRO A 223 9.42 22.57 -7.40
N TYR A 224 9.06 21.68 -6.49
CA TYR A 224 8.58 22.03 -5.15
C TYR A 224 9.60 22.81 -4.33
N GLU A 225 10.85 22.38 -4.40
CA GLU A 225 11.96 22.98 -3.64
C GLU A 225 12.62 24.10 -4.44
N PHE A 226 12.66 23.95 -5.76
CA PHE A 226 13.32 24.87 -6.70
C PHE A 226 12.36 25.27 -7.81
N SER A 227 11.57 26.33 -7.59
CA SER A 227 10.52 26.78 -8.52
C SER A 227 11.01 27.14 -9.93
N TRP A 228 12.30 27.49 -10.08
CA TRP A 228 12.89 27.74 -11.41
C TRP A 228 12.89 26.49 -12.30
N LEU A 229 12.82 25.26 -11.71
CA LEU A 229 12.70 24.02 -12.48
C LEU A 229 11.37 23.94 -13.25
N ASP A 230 10.33 24.66 -12.82
CA ASP A 230 9.06 24.71 -13.55
C ASP A 230 9.18 25.42 -14.91
N SER A 231 10.16 26.31 -15.05
CA SER A 231 10.43 26.99 -16.31
C SER A 231 11.19 26.16 -17.34
N ILE A 232 11.64 24.97 -16.95
CA ILE A 232 12.35 24.04 -17.81
C ILE A 232 11.37 22.99 -18.33
N ASP A 233 11.30 22.76 -19.63
CA ASP A 233 10.34 21.82 -20.19
C ASP A 233 10.64 20.36 -19.78
N LEU A 234 11.87 19.89 -19.98
CA LEU A 234 12.29 18.53 -19.69
C LEU A 234 13.76 18.46 -19.31
N ILE A 235 14.09 17.70 -18.25
CA ILE A 235 15.46 17.38 -17.88
C ILE A 235 15.72 15.92 -18.20
N SER A 236 16.36 15.66 -19.32
CA SER A 236 16.71 14.30 -19.75
C SER A 236 18.20 14.05 -19.88
N VAL A 237 19.01 15.09 -19.76
CA VAL A 237 20.47 15.05 -19.84
C VAL A 237 21.06 15.89 -18.71
N VAL A 238 22.08 15.36 -18.07
CA VAL A 238 22.89 16.09 -17.10
C VAL A 238 24.35 16.02 -17.52
N LYS A 239 25.02 17.18 -17.46
CA LYS A 239 26.45 17.28 -17.56
C LYS A 239 26.96 18.25 -16.52
N VAL A 240 27.81 17.77 -15.63
CA VAL A 240 28.42 18.60 -14.60
C VAL A 240 29.75 19.14 -15.13
N LEU A 241 29.86 20.46 -15.17
CA LEU A 241 31.13 21.08 -15.52
C LEU A 241 31.97 21.24 -14.24
N PRO A 242 33.26 20.88 -14.27
CA PRO A 242 34.13 21.14 -13.13
C PRO A 242 34.20 22.65 -12.89
N ASN A 243 34.18 23.03 -11.63
CA ASN A 243 34.53 24.40 -11.27
C ASN A 243 36.01 24.66 -11.62
N GLU A 244 36.30 25.66 -12.42
CA GLU A 244 37.66 26.15 -12.66
C GLU A 244 38.24 26.85 -11.42
#